data_8d978f38ad3c4ab90e8f45dd842c66ad
#
_entry.id   8d978f38ad3c4ab90e8f45dd842c66ad
#
_cell.length_a   1.000
_cell.length_b   1.000
_cell.length_c   1.000
_cell.angle_alpha   90.00
_cell.angle_beta   90.00
_cell.angle_gamma   90.00
#
_symmetry.space_group_name_H-M   'P 1'
#
loop_
_entity.id
_entity.type
_entity.pdbx_description
1 polymer ?
#
loop_
_entity_poly.entity_id
_entity_poly.type
_entity_poly.pdbx_seq_one_letter_code
_entity_poly.pdbx_strand_id
1 'polypeptide(L)'
;MAFTGNFMCTSFKVELMQAQHNFTNSTGHTFKIALYDNNASFTAATTDYTATNEVSASGSYSAGGGTLTNVTPTSSSTTAFTDFDDITFTSATITARGALIYNTTTGGGSGTTDTVVVLDFGSDKTSTSGDFQIVFPTADASNAIIRIA
;
A
#
# COMPACT_ATOMS: atom_id res chain seq x y z
N MET A 1 -2.56 -3.10 -20.14
CA MET A 1 -2.79 -2.16 -19.02
C MET A 1 -2.34 -2.84 -17.76
N ALA A 2 -1.49 -2.17 -17.02
CA ALA A 2 -0.84 -2.72 -15.85
C ALA A 2 -1.75 -2.78 -14.61
N PHE A 3 -2.62 -1.81 -14.46
CA PHE A 3 -3.54 -1.70 -13.34
C PHE A 3 -4.98 -1.82 -13.83
N THR A 4 -5.80 -2.58 -13.11
CA THR A 4 -7.20 -2.88 -13.47
C THR A 4 -8.16 -2.54 -12.33
N GLY A 5 -7.76 -1.63 -11.44
CA GLY A 5 -8.50 -1.19 -10.27
C GLY A 5 -7.80 -1.54 -8.97
N ASN A 6 -8.43 -1.18 -7.85
CA ASN A 6 -7.93 -1.46 -6.50
C ASN A 6 -8.35 -2.85 -6.07
N PHE A 7 -7.44 -3.61 -5.49
CA PHE A 7 -7.77 -4.93 -4.94
C PHE A 7 -6.80 -5.38 -3.84
N MET A 8 -7.31 -6.12 -2.87
CA MET A 8 -6.50 -6.87 -1.91
C MET A 8 -5.95 -8.13 -2.56
N CYS A 9 -4.66 -8.41 -2.39
CA CYS A 9 -4.02 -9.62 -2.88
C CYS A 9 -4.62 -10.87 -2.21
N THR A 10 -4.66 -11.98 -2.94
CA THR A 10 -5.24 -13.22 -2.41
C THR A 10 -4.41 -13.80 -1.28
N SER A 11 -3.07 -13.74 -1.38
CA SER A 11 -2.16 -14.11 -0.30
C SER A 11 -2.46 -13.36 0.99
N PHE A 12 -2.61 -12.04 0.92
CA PHE A 12 -2.96 -11.21 2.08
C PHE A 12 -4.22 -11.68 2.79
N LYS A 13 -5.27 -12.07 2.04
CA LYS A 13 -6.51 -12.57 2.65
C LYS A 13 -6.30 -13.86 3.43
N VAL A 14 -5.45 -14.75 2.92
CA VAL A 14 -5.08 -16.00 3.61
C VAL A 14 -4.24 -15.68 4.85
N GLU A 15 -3.23 -14.85 4.70
CA GLU A 15 -2.30 -14.44 5.76
C GLU A 15 -3.01 -13.67 6.88
N LEU A 16 -4.03 -12.86 6.54
CA LEU A 16 -4.86 -12.18 7.54
C LEU A 16 -5.61 -13.19 8.42
N MET A 17 -6.17 -14.27 7.83
CA MET A 17 -6.82 -15.35 8.59
C MET A 17 -5.83 -16.17 9.42
N GLN A 18 -4.55 -16.15 9.07
CA GLN A 18 -3.45 -16.79 9.81
C GLN A 18 -2.81 -15.87 10.86
N ALA A 19 -3.36 -14.68 11.07
CA ALA A 19 -2.85 -13.64 11.99
C ALA A 19 -1.43 -13.16 11.64
N GLN A 20 -1.08 -13.12 10.35
CA GLN A 20 0.25 -12.75 9.87
C GLN A 20 0.44 -11.26 9.60
N HIS A 21 -0.61 -10.45 9.73
CA HIS A 21 -0.56 -9.01 9.56
C HIS A 21 -1.12 -8.32 10.80
N ASN A 22 -0.32 -7.45 11.40
CA ASN A 22 -0.72 -6.65 12.56
C ASN A 22 -0.67 -5.15 12.21
N PHE A 23 -1.82 -4.53 12.07
CA PHE A 23 -1.96 -3.11 11.72
C PHE A 23 -2.03 -2.17 12.94
N THR A 24 -1.76 -2.65 14.16
CA THR A 24 -1.77 -1.79 15.34
C THR A 24 -0.73 -0.68 15.19
N ASN A 25 -1.14 0.57 15.44
CA ASN A 25 -0.22 1.70 15.39
C ASN A 25 0.89 1.53 16.45
N SER A 26 2.12 1.84 16.09
CA SER A 26 3.34 1.83 16.90
C SER A 26 3.84 0.46 17.36
N THR A 27 2.97 -0.53 17.54
CA THR A 27 3.34 -1.86 18.04
C THR A 27 3.07 -2.98 17.03
N GLY A 28 2.43 -2.65 15.93
CA GLY A 28 2.15 -3.57 14.83
C GLY A 28 3.33 -3.71 13.86
N HIS A 29 3.03 -4.26 12.71
CA HIS A 29 4.00 -4.44 11.64
C HIS A 29 4.29 -3.13 10.90
N THR A 30 5.43 -3.08 10.23
CA THR A 30 5.83 -1.98 9.35
C THR A 30 5.36 -2.27 7.94
N PHE A 31 4.55 -1.38 7.40
CA PHE A 31 4.10 -1.44 6.01
C PHE A 31 4.78 -0.34 5.20
N LYS A 32 4.98 -0.61 3.92
CA LYS A 32 5.49 0.36 2.94
C LYS A 32 4.57 0.48 1.75
N ILE A 33 4.62 1.64 1.09
CA ILE A 33 3.96 1.89 -0.18
C ILE A 33 5.01 2.19 -1.25
N ALA A 34 5.10 1.34 -2.28
CA ALA A 34 5.94 1.54 -3.44
C ALA A 34 5.10 2.01 -4.63
N LEU A 35 5.66 2.94 -5.41
CA LEU A 35 4.99 3.56 -6.55
C LEU A 35 5.47 2.93 -7.86
N TYR A 36 4.56 2.76 -8.81
CA TYR A 36 4.84 2.08 -10.06
C TYR A 36 4.36 2.86 -11.28
N ASP A 37 5.12 2.74 -12.35
CA ASP A 37 4.74 3.28 -13.65
C ASP A 37 3.66 2.41 -14.34
N ASN A 38 3.21 2.85 -15.53
CA ASN A 38 2.15 2.18 -16.29
C ASN A 38 2.59 0.83 -16.93
N ASN A 39 3.84 0.41 -16.79
CA ASN A 39 4.32 -0.89 -17.30
C ASN A 39 4.26 -1.98 -16.21
N ALA A 40 4.09 -1.62 -14.96
CA ALA A 40 3.95 -2.60 -13.88
C ALA A 40 2.69 -3.46 -14.09
N SER A 41 2.74 -4.73 -13.78
CA SER A 41 1.62 -5.64 -13.95
C SER A 41 1.35 -6.39 -12.63
N PHE A 42 0.25 -6.02 -11.99
CA PHE A 42 -0.21 -6.65 -10.75
C PHE A 42 -1.56 -7.32 -10.95
N THR A 43 -1.75 -8.44 -10.27
CA THR A 43 -3.01 -9.19 -10.23
C THR A 43 -3.33 -9.56 -8.78
N ALA A 44 -4.53 -10.07 -8.54
CA ALA A 44 -4.88 -10.62 -7.22
C ALA A 44 -3.94 -11.75 -6.77
N ALA A 45 -3.22 -12.39 -7.70
CA ALA A 45 -2.25 -13.45 -7.41
C ALA A 45 -0.84 -12.92 -7.10
N THR A 46 -0.61 -11.60 -7.11
CA THR A 46 0.68 -11.01 -6.69
C THR A 46 0.90 -11.28 -5.22
N THR A 47 2.04 -11.89 -4.89
CA THR A 47 2.38 -12.33 -3.51
C THR A 47 3.41 -11.44 -2.84
N ASP A 48 4.30 -10.82 -3.61
CA ASP A 48 5.46 -10.12 -3.10
C ASP A 48 5.72 -8.78 -3.78
N TYR A 49 6.36 -7.88 -3.05
CA TYR A 49 6.93 -6.67 -3.63
C TYR A 49 7.95 -7.03 -4.72
N THR A 50 7.99 -6.23 -5.77
CA THR A 50 9.00 -6.29 -6.82
C THR A 50 9.48 -4.90 -7.18
N ALA A 51 10.78 -4.75 -7.46
CA ALA A 51 11.34 -3.50 -7.97
C ALA A 51 11.11 -3.30 -9.49
N THR A 52 10.54 -4.29 -10.18
CA THR A 52 10.28 -4.21 -11.62
C THR A 52 9.21 -3.16 -11.90
N ASN A 53 9.55 -2.15 -12.71
CA ASN A 53 8.69 -1.00 -13.05
C ASN A 53 8.30 -0.12 -11.84
N GLU A 54 9.03 -0.22 -10.72
CA GLU A 54 8.95 0.78 -9.67
C GLU A 54 9.51 2.11 -10.17
N VAL A 55 8.91 3.23 -9.77
CA VAL A 55 9.42 4.55 -10.12
C VAL A 55 10.80 4.78 -9.50
N SER A 56 11.67 5.49 -10.22
CA SER A 56 13.02 5.78 -9.76
C SER A 56 13.02 6.67 -8.52
N ALA A 57 14.03 6.50 -7.67
CA ALA A 57 14.24 7.36 -6.51
C ALA A 57 14.31 8.84 -6.93
N SER A 58 13.59 9.71 -6.22
CA SER A 58 13.53 11.16 -6.48
C SER A 58 13.04 11.91 -5.24
N GLY A 59 13.74 13.00 -4.88
CA GLY A 59 13.42 13.73 -3.67
C GLY A 59 13.49 12.83 -2.44
N SER A 60 12.43 12.79 -1.66
CA SER A 60 12.33 11.89 -0.50
C SER A 60 11.83 10.47 -0.82
N TYR A 61 11.50 10.18 -2.09
CA TYR A 61 11.15 8.82 -2.52
C TYR A 61 12.40 7.99 -2.77
N SER A 62 12.49 6.83 -2.14
CA SER A 62 13.57 5.86 -2.32
C SER A 62 13.01 4.53 -2.84
N ALA A 63 13.85 3.73 -3.49
CA ALA A 63 13.47 2.38 -3.92
C ALA A 63 12.94 1.55 -2.73
N GLY A 64 11.88 0.80 -2.96
CA GLY A 64 11.10 0.13 -1.92
C GLY A 64 10.01 1.00 -1.32
N GLY A 65 9.92 2.26 -1.70
CA GLY A 65 8.84 3.16 -1.29
C GLY A 65 9.01 3.76 0.11
N GLY A 66 7.94 4.39 0.58
CA GLY A 66 7.87 5.07 1.89
C GLY A 66 7.20 4.20 2.95
N THR A 67 7.65 4.37 4.20
CA THR A 67 7.03 3.72 5.37
C THR A 67 5.70 4.39 5.69
N LEU A 68 4.66 3.58 5.87
CA LEU A 68 3.32 4.03 6.23
C LEU A 68 3.15 4.08 7.74
N THR A 69 2.32 5.00 8.21
CA THR A 69 1.84 5.05 9.60
C THR A 69 0.50 4.34 9.67
N ASN A 70 0.43 3.28 10.46
CA ASN A 70 -0.79 2.48 10.60
C ASN A 70 -1.87 3.25 11.39
N VAL A 71 -3.11 3.12 10.97
CA VAL A 71 -4.28 3.43 11.80
C VAL A 71 -4.73 2.13 12.47
N THR A 72 -4.72 2.11 13.80
CA THR A 72 -5.08 0.90 14.57
C THR A 72 -6.46 0.36 14.17
N PRO A 73 -6.57 -0.93 13.88
CA PRO A 73 -7.86 -1.55 13.54
C PRO A 73 -8.93 -1.28 14.60
N THR A 74 -10.11 -0.93 14.14
CA THR A 74 -11.28 -0.70 14.98
C THR A 74 -12.55 -1.17 14.25
N SER A 75 -13.72 -0.95 14.83
CA SER A 75 -14.98 -1.33 14.21
C SER A 75 -16.07 -0.29 14.44
N SER A 76 -17.02 -0.25 13.51
CA SER A 76 -18.27 0.47 13.65
C SER A 76 -19.40 -0.44 13.16
N SER A 77 -20.41 -0.64 14.00
CA SER A 77 -21.47 -1.64 13.76
C SER A 77 -20.85 -3.03 13.50
N THR A 78 -21.11 -3.64 12.37
CA THR A 78 -20.62 -4.98 11.99
C THR A 78 -19.34 -4.94 11.15
N THR A 79 -18.81 -3.76 10.80
CA THR A 79 -17.66 -3.61 9.93
C THR A 79 -16.40 -3.31 10.75
N ALA A 80 -15.40 -4.18 10.68
CA ALA A 80 -14.05 -3.91 11.13
C ALA A 80 -13.25 -3.22 10.01
N PHE A 81 -12.36 -2.29 10.36
CA PHE A 81 -11.58 -1.56 9.38
C PHE A 81 -10.24 -1.09 9.92
N THR A 82 -9.31 -0.85 9.00
CA THR A 82 -8.02 -0.21 9.24
C THR A 82 -7.62 0.62 8.02
N ASP A 83 -6.68 1.55 8.22
CA ASP A 83 -6.19 2.46 7.19
C ASP A 83 -4.73 2.86 7.47
N PHE A 84 -4.24 3.82 6.72
CA PHE A 84 -2.95 4.46 6.92
C PHE A 84 -3.11 5.98 6.88
N ASP A 85 -2.21 6.70 7.57
CA ASP A 85 -2.10 8.15 7.44
C ASP A 85 -1.56 8.52 6.04
N ASP A 86 -1.91 9.71 5.57
CA ASP A 86 -1.40 10.26 4.32
C ASP A 86 0.14 10.29 4.30
N ILE A 87 0.73 10.03 3.14
CA ILE A 87 2.17 10.10 2.96
C ILE A 87 2.53 11.05 1.82
N THR A 88 3.58 11.86 2.04
CA THR A 88 4.07 12.83 1.07
C THR A 88 5.55 12.57 0.75
N PHE A 89 5.86 12.45 -0.52
CA PHE A 89 7.22 12.41 -1.03
C PHE A 89 7.59 13.81 -1.52
N THR A 90 8.45 14.50 -0.75
CA THR A 90 8.79 15.91 -0.98
C THR A 90 9.89 16.08 -2.02
N SER A 91 9.87 17.21 -2.74
CA SER A 91 10.87 17.57 -3.75
C SER A 91 11.10 16.50 -4.82
N ALA A 92 10.06 15.75 -5.15
CA ALA A 92 10.12 14.60 -6.03
C ALA A 92 9.68 14.93 -7.46
N THR A 93 10.35 14.31 -8.44
CA THR A 93 9.90 14.24 -9.83
C THR A 93 9.50 12.80 -10.10
N ILE A 94 8.19 12.54 -10.02
CA ILE A 94 7.61 11.20 -10.08
C ILE A 94 6.50 11.19 -11.12
N THR A 95 6.41 10.11 -11.89
CA THR A 95 5.22 9.75 -12.67
C THR A 95 4.82 8.34 -12.26
N ALA A 96 3.69 8.20 -11.57
CA ALA A 96 3.19 6.92 -11.09
C ALA A 96 1.76 6.67 -11.58
N ARG A 97 1.50 5.42 -11.99
CA ARG A 97 0.17 4.95 -12.39
C ARG A 97 -0.58 4.31 -11.22
N GLY A 98 0.14 3.76 -10.26
CA GLY A 98 -0.43 3.09 -9.12
C GLY A 98 0.60 2.77 -8.06
N ALA A 99 0.19 2.04 -7.04
CA ALA A 99 1.03 1.67 -5.90
C ALA A 99 0.76 0.26 -5.42
N LEU A 100 1.73 -0.31 -4.71
CA LEU A 100 1.63 -1.55 -3.98
C LEU A 100 1.92 -1.29 -2.51
N ILE A 101 1.02 -1.68 -1.62
CA ILE A 101 1.29 -1.72 -0.18
C ILE A 101 1.72 -3.13 0.20
N TYR A 102 2.80 -3.25 0.96
CA TYR A 102 3.36 -4.52 1.39
C TYR A 102 3.90 -4.45 2.82
N ASN A 103 3.93 -5.61 3.49
CA ASN A 103 4.44 -5.76 4.86
C ASN A 103 5.94 -6.04 4.83
N THR A 104 6.73 -5.29 5.59
CA THR A 104 8.19 -5.46 5.68
C THR A 104 8.62 -6.17 6.96
N THR A 105 7.67 -6.55 7.82
CA THR A 105 7.98 -7.21 9.09
C THR A 105 7.95 -8.71 8.93
N THR A 106 9.06 -9.38 9.27
CA THR A 106 9.11 -10.83 9.37
C THR A 106 8.32 -11.31 10.59
N GLY A 107 7.57 -12.34 10.48
CA GLY A 107 6.99 -12.95 11.68
C GLY A 107 5.70 -13.71 11.51
N GLY A 108 5.26 -13.91 10.30
CA GLY A 108 4.03 -14.65 10.08
C GLY A 108 3.85 -15.09 8.64
N GLY A 109 4.29 -14.29 7.69
CA GLY A 109 4.20 -14.55 6.27
C GLY A 109 5.44 -15.24 5.70
N SER A 110 5.55 -15.22 4.39
CA SER A 110 6.67 -15.81 3.66
C SER A 110 7.95 -14.96 3.72
N GLY A 111 7.88 -13.72 4.28
CA GLY A 111 9.06 -12.87 4.30
C GLY A 111 8.82 -11.42 4.72
N THR A 112 9.58 -10.52 4.12
CA THR A 112 9.55 -9.07 4.36
C THR A 112 8.96 -8.29 3.18
N THR A 113 8.24 -8.96 2.30
CA THR A 113 7.76 -8.42 1.02
C THR A 113 6.30 -8.77 0.73
N ASP A 114 5.59 -9.36 1.71
CA ASP A 114 4.22 -9.87 1.54
C ASP A 114 3.27 -8.75 1.14
N THR A 115 2.61 -8.90 -0.02
CA THR A 115 1.70 -7.89 -0.55
C THR A 115 0.41 -7.80 0.25
N VAL A 116 -0.13 -6.60 0.36
CA VAL A 116 -1.42 -6.32 1.01
C VAL A 116 -2.46 -5.89 -0.02
N VAL A 117 -2.22 -4.76 -0.68
CA VAL A 117 -3.18 -4.16 -1.60
C VAL A 117 -2.48 -3.48 -2.77
N VAL A 118 -3.08 -3.58 -3.94
CA VAL A 118 -2.72 -2.83 -5.15
C VAL A 118 -3.69 -1.67 -5.30
N LEU A 119 -3.15 -0.48 -5.55
CA LEU A 119 -3.90 0.75 -5.75
C LEU A 119 -3.70 1.25 -7.18
N ASP A 120 -4.78 1.45 -7.91
CA ASP A 120 -4.79 2.05 -9.24
C ASP A 120 -5.23 3.52 -9.14
N PHE A 121 -4.37 4.43 -9.55
CA PHE A 121 -4.67 5.86 -9.55
C PHE A 121 -5.58 6.30 -10.72
N GLY A 122 -5.99 5.36 -11.57
CA GLY A 122 -6.86 5.60 -12.72
C GLY A 122 -6.16 6.25 -13.92
N SER A 123 -5.12 7.03 -13.69
CA SER A 123 -4.26 7.69 -14.69
C SER A 123 -2.89 7.95 -14.09
N ASP A 124 -1.91 8.22 -14.94
CA ASP A 124 -0.60 8.66 -14.47
C ASP A 124 -0.73 9.96 -13.66
N LYS A 125 -0.15 9.96 -12.46
CA LYS A 125 -0.04 11.11 -11.59
C LYS A 125 1.41 11.57 -11.58
N THR A 126 1.64 12.87 -11.69
CA THR A 126 2.98 13.43 -11.87
C THR A 126 3.23 14.57 -10.89
N SER A 127 4.42 14.56 -10.30
CA SER A 127 5.03 15.73 -9.65
C SER A 127 6.32 16.10 -10.39
N THR A 128 6.70 17.38 -10.37
CA THR A 128 7.95 17.87 -10.95
C THR A 128 8.63 18.78 -9.94
N SER A 129 9.72 18.31 -9.34
CA SER A 129 10.46 19.00 -8.27
C SER A 129 9.53 19.51 -7.15
N GLY A 130 8.49 18.76 -6.85
CA GLY A 130 7.43 19.13 -5.91
C GLY A 130 6.98 17.94 -5.05
N ASP A 131 5.91 18.13 -4.31
CA ASP A 131 5.36 17.10 -3.46
C ASP A 131 4.47 16.13 -4.25
N PHE A 132 4.71 14.83 -4.05
CA PHE A 132 3.84 13.75 -4.49
C PHE A 132 3.15 13.17 -3.27
N GLN A 133 1.88 13.50 -3.08
CA GLN A 133 1.11 13.06 -1.91
C GLN A 133 0.16 11.92 -2.27
N ILE A 134 0.15 10.89 -1.42
CA ILE A 134 -0.89 9.86 -1.39
C ILE A 134 -1.84 10.20 -0.25
N VAL A 135 -3.08 10.49 -0.60
CA VAL A 135 -4.16 10.76 0.37
C VAL A 135 -4.99 9.49 0.52
N PHE A 136 -4.97 8.92 1.71
CA PHE A 136 -5.82 7.79 2.03
C PHE A 136 -7.24 8.25 2.34
N PRO A 137 -8.26 7.40 2.13
CA PRO A 137 -9.63 7.75 2.50
C PRO A 137 -9.78 7.89 4.02
N THR A 138 -10.92 8.45 4.45
CA THR A 138 -11.22 8.52 5.88
C THR A 138 -11.27 7.12 6.49
N ALA A 139 -10.58 6.93 7.63
CA ALA A 139 -10.56 5.67 8.34
C ALA A 139 -11.90 5.41 9.06
N ASP A 140 -12.88 4.93 8.32
CA ASP A 140 -14.23 4.60 8.80
C ASP A 140 -14.78 3.34 8.12
N ALA A 141 -15.94 2.86 8.60
CA ALA A 141 -16.57 1.65 8.09
C ALA A 141 -17.04 1.72 6.63
N SER A 142 -17.10 2.91 6.04
CA SER A 142 -17.56 3.11 4.65
C SER A 142 -16.43 3.36 3.66
N ASN A 143 -15.31 3.94 4.11
CA ASN A 143 -14.27 4.48 3.23
C ASN A 143 -12.90 3.84 3.42
N ALA A 144 -12.56 3.36 4.64
CA ALA A 144 -11.23 2.84 4.95
C ALA A 144 -10.73 1.84 3.90
N ILE A 145 -9.40 1.83 3.69
CA ILE A 145 -8.76 1.06 2.60
C ILE A 145 -8.90 -0.46 2.78
N ILE A 146 -8.97 -0.93 4.02
CA ILE A 146 -9.20 -2.34 4.36
C ILE A 146 -10.43 -2.43 5.27
N ARG A 147 -11.44 -3.17 4.81
CA ARG A 147 -12.70 -3.38 5.53
C ARG A 147 -13.14 -4.83 5.46
N ILE A 148 -13.69 -5.31 6.57
CA ILE A 148 -14.29 -6.64 6.70
C ILE A 148 -15.69 -6.43 7.29
N ALA A 149 -16.72 -6.67 6.49
CA ALA A 149 -18.14 -6.52 6.85
C ALA A 149 -18.82 -7.87 7.03
#